data_c3b4c75eb7674d71ca41882abecabef5
#
_entry.id   c3b4c75eb7674d71ca41882abecabef5
#
_cell.length_a   1.000
_cell.length_b   1.000
_cell.length_c   1.000
_cell.angle_alpha   90.00
_cell.angle_beta   90.00
_cell.angle_gamma   90.00
#
_symmetry.space_group_name_H-M   'P 1'
#
loop_
_entity.id
_entity.type
_entity.pdbx_description
1 polymer ?
#
loop_
_entity_poly.entity_id
_entity_poly.type
_entity_poly.pdbx_seq_one_letter_code
_entity_poly.pdbx_strand_id
1 'polypeptide(L)'
;MEYKGIYKTLSNNDYHAEKKHLSSSNLKMLLKDTNQFYKEKILGEREPLKGAFLDEGNYTHSLILEPHLVPEEYVFFDGNRKAGKVWKAFEEENKDSGKIILSAPQKAKVESWVEAYKKRPEAVDLVKGADKEFSLFSEMLGVPLKVRADIINIEKGFIADVKTTASDPDVDTFKFTVEQYGYDLSAALYTDLFSRRYEKPFDFYFIVLGKRTHTCEVYKVSDLTLGKGRKKVMDAVKIYKGCLESGKWDNEKEIKPITDYEILEV
;
A
#
# COMPACT_ATOMS: atom_id res chain seq x y z
N MET A 1 -13.76 20.20 -3.73
CA MET A 1 -13.31 19.88 -5.11
C MET A 1 -13.64 18.42 -5.37
N GLU A 2 -14.20 18.06 -6.52
CA GLU A 2 -14.49 16.65 -6.85
C GLU A 2 -13.32 16.12 -7.68
N TYR A 3 -12.59 15.14 -7.14
CA TYR A 3 -11.47 14.54 -7.85
C TYR A 3 -11.98 13.60 -8.94
N LYS A 4 -11.47 13.78 -10.17
CA LYS A 4 -11.77 12.92 -11.31
C LYS A 4 -10.56 12.89 -12.27
N GLY A 5 -10.20 11.72 -12.74
CA GLY A 5 -9.10 11.57 -13.69
C GLY A 5 -7.71 11.50 -13.03
N ILE A 6 -6.72 12.05 -13.68
CA ILE A 6 -5.28 11.89 -13.36
C ILE A 6 -4.73 13.08 -12.56
N TYR A 7 -3.90 12.76 -11.58
CA TYR A 7 -3.14 13.74 -10.80
C TYR A 7 -1.70 13.25 -10.63
N LYS A 8 -0.75 13.98 -11.22
CA LYS A 8 0.70 13.66 -11.17
C LYS A 8 1.39 14.23 -9.93
N THR A 9 0.81 15.26 -9.32
CA THR A 9 1.43 16.05 -8.24
C THR A 9 0.52 16.19 -7.02
N LEU A 10 -0.45 15.29 -6.86
CA LEU A 10 -1.32 15.31 -5.70
C LEU A 10 -0.53 14.90 -4.46
N SER A 11 -0.53 15.74 -3.43
CA SER A 11 0.16 15.42 -2.19
C SER A 11 -0.37 14.14 -1.54
N ASN A 12 0.47 13.46 -0.77
CA ASN A 12 0.06 12.27 -0.02
C ASN A 12 -1.09 12.59 0.94
N ASN A 13 -1.01 13.75 1.60
CA ASN A 13 -2.05 14.21 2.52
C ASN A 13 -3.40 14.43 1.81
N ASP A 14 -3.41 15.10 0.65
CA ASP A 14 -4.64 15.35 -0.11
C ASP A 14 -5.23 14.05 -0.66
N TYR A 15 -4.38 13.12 -1.15
CA TYR A 15 -4.85 11.81 -1.60
C TYR A 15 -5.52 11.03 -0.47
N HIS A 16 -4.95 11.03 0.73
CA HIS A 16 -5.53 10.33 1.88
C HIS A 16 -6.71 11.06 2.53
N ALA A 17 -6.74 12.39 2.47
CA ALA A 17 -7.85 13.19 2.97
C ALA A 17 -9.13 13.02 2.13
N GLU A 18 -8.99 12.68 0.84
CA GLU A 18 -10.12 12.39 -0.03
C GLU A 18 -10.79 11.07 0.39
N LYS A 19 -12.08 11.11 0.79
CA LYS A 19 -12.81 10.00 1.40
C LYS A 19 -13.93 9.42 0.53
N LYS A 20 -14.34 10.10 -0.56
CA LYS A 20 -15.44 9.65 -1.42
C LYS A 20 -15.07 8.41 -2.24
N HIS A 21 -13.81 8.33 -2.70
CA HIS A 21 -13.33 7.21 -3.50
C HIS A 21 -12.73 6.11 -2.62
N LEU A 22 -13.04 4.87 -2.94
CA LEU A 22 -12.46 3.72 -2.27
C LEU A 22 -11.10 3.36 -2.88
N SER A 23 -10.13 3.12 -2.03
CA SER A 23 -8.81 2.60 -2.40
C SER A 23 -8.76 1.08 -2.37
N SER A 24 -7.69 0.47 -2.88
CA SER A 24 -7.45 -0.97 -2.75
C SER A 24 -7.49 -1.44 -1.28
N SER A 25 -6.98 -0.63 -0.33
CA SER A 25 -7.05 -0.95 1.10
C SER A 25 -8.48 -0.99 1.62
N ASN A 26 -9.35 -0.09 1.13
CA ASN A 26 -10.76 -0.09 1.50
C ASN A 26 -11.48 -1.34 0.96
N LEU A 27 -11.20 -1.75 -0.28
CA LEU A 27 -11.76 -2.97 -0.86
C LEU A 27 -11.32 -4.23 -0.11
N LYS A 28 -10.04 -4.29 0.29
CA LYS A 28 -9.53 -5.39 1.14
C LYS A 28 -10.23 -5.44 2.49
N MET A 29 -10.48 -4.29 3.10
CA MET A 29 -11.19 -4.18 4.37
C MET A 29 -12.64 -4.67 4.25
N LEU A 30 -13.35 -4.29 3.18
CA LEU A 30 -14.71 -4.76 2.90
C LEU A 30 -14.79 -6.28 2.78
N LEU A 31 -13.82 -6.91 2.12
CA LEU A 31 -13.76 -8.38 2.02
C LEU A 31 -13.51 -9.06 3.37
N LYS A 32 -12.79 -8.39 4.27
CA LYS A 32 -12.43 -8.94 5.57
C LYS A 32 -13.52 -8.69 6.61
N ASP A 33 -13.99 -7.45 6.71
CA ASP A 33 -14.91 -7.01 7.75
C ASP A 33 -15.62 -5.71 7.33
N THR A 34 -16.92 -5.82 6.97
CA THR A 34 -17.74 -4.68 6.56
C THR A 34 -18.06 -3.74 7.73
N ASN A 35 -18.16 -4.28 8.96
CA ASN A 35 -18.41 -3.47 10.15
C ASN A 35 -17.17 -2.59 10.48
N GLN A 36 -15.96 -3.19 10.42
CA GLN A 36 -14.73 -2.42 10.57
C GLN A 36 -14.63 -1.33 9.48
N PHE A 37 -14.93 -1.66 8.22
CA PHE A 37 -14.97 -0.67 7.14
C PHE A 37 -15.94 0.47 7.47
N TYR A 38 -17.14 0.17 7.92
CA TYR A 38 -18.16 1.17 8.27
C TYR A 38 -17.66 2.12 9.36
N LYS A 39 -17.12 1.58 10.46
CA LYS A 39 -16.55 2.36 11.55
C LYS A 39 -15.43 3.28 11.08
N GLU A 40 -14.43 2.70 10.38
CA GLU A 40 -13.24 3.46 10.00
C GLU A 40 -13.48 4.42 8.82
N LYS A 41 -14.24 3.99 7.81
CA LYS A 41 -14.38 4.76 6.56
C LYS A 41 -15.60 5.65 6.54
N ILE A 42 -16.73 5.19 7.08
CA ILE A 42 -17.99 5.94 7.06
C ILE A 42 -18.11 6.81 8.30
N LEU A 43 -17.91 6.25 9.50
CA LEU A 43 -18.00 7.00 10.75
C LEU A 43 -16.73 7.80 11.08
N GLY A 44 -15.60 7.46 10.45
CA GLY A 44 -14.33 8.15 10.69
C GLY A 44 -13.62 7.77 12.00
N GLU A 45 -13.99 6.65 12.62
CA GLU A 45 -13.48 6.15 13.89
C GLU A 45 -12.12 5.43 13.77
N ARG A 46 -11.31 5.83 12.78
CA ARG A 46 -10.01 5.20 12.55
C ARG A 46 -8.95 5.77 13.47
N GLU A 47 -8.34 4.92 14.27
CA GLU A 47 -7.07 5.26 14.92
C GLU A 47 -5.91 5.17 13.92
N PRO A 48 -5.05 6.20 13.85
CA PRO A 48 -3.88 6.15 13.00
C PRO A 48 -2.95 5.01 13.40
N LEU A 49 -2.61 4.14 12.45
CA LEU A 49 -1.56 3.16 12.67
C LEU A 49 -0.23 3.89 12.92
N LYS A 50 0.45 3.54 14.00
CA LYS A 50 1.76 4.08 14.37
C LYS A 50 2.74 2.93 14.58
N GLY A 51 4.00 3.17 14.30
CA GLY A 51 5.05 2.22 14.61
C GLY A 51 6.26 2.33 13.69
N ALA A 52 7.41 1.95 14.22
CA ALA A 52 8.69 2.02 13.54
C ALA A 52 8.70 1.32 12.16
N PHE A 53 7.91 0.25 12.02
CA PHE A 53 7.81 -0.50 10.74
C PHE A 53 7.13 0.31 9.63
N LEU A 54 6.19 1.21 9.97
CA LEU A 54 5.55 2.12 9.01
C LEU A 54 6.52 3.22 8.61
N ASP A 55 7.21 3.82 9.58
CA ASP A 55 8.17 4.88 9.33
C ASP A 55 9.31 4.39 8.44
N GLU A 56 9.83 3.18 8.73
CA GLU A 56 10.87 2.53 7.92
C GLU A 56 10.37 2.22 6.49
N GLY A 57 9.12 1.76 6.37
CA GLY A 57 8.48 1.51 5.07
C GLY A 57 8.34 2.79 4.26
N ASN A 58 7.78 3.85 4.87
CA ASN A 58 7.61 5.15 4.22
C ASN A 58 8.97 5.72 3.78
N TYR A 59 9.99 5.66 4.65
CA TYR A 59 11.32 6.14 4.30
C TYR A 59 11.96 5.35 3.15
N THR A 60 11.70 4.03 3.07
CA THR A 60 12.12 3.22 1.92
C THR A 60 11.50 3.71 0.62
N HIS A 61 10.18 3.97 0.63
CA HIS A 61 9.47 4.52 -0.53
C HIS A 61 10.03 5.90 -0.91
N SER A 62 10.16 6.84 0.03
CA SER A 62 10.68 8.18 -0.25
C SER A 62 12.09 8.13 -0.86
N LEU A 63 12.98 7.27 -0.35
CA LEU A 63 14.35 7.12 -0.91
C LEU A 63 14.38 6.56 -2.34
N ILE A 64 13.45 5.69 -2.70
CA ILE A 64 13.40 5.06 -4.03
C ILE A 64 12.63 5.92 -5.02
N LEU A 65 11.51 6.51 -4.61
CA LEU A 65 10.57 7.17 -5.50
C LEU A 65 10.82 8.68 -5.60
N GLU A 66 10.99 9.35 -4.46
CA GLU A 66 11.07 10.80 -4.36
C GLU A 66 12.18 11.26 -3.39
N PRO A 67 13.47 10.90 -3.63
CA PRO A 67 14.57 11.17 -2.70
C PRO A 67 14.78 12.67 -2.42
N HIS A 68 14.30 13.53 -3.30
CA HIS A 68 14.36 14.99 -3.14
C HIS A 68 13.42 15.51 -2.04
N LEU A 69 12.36 14.77 -1.68
CA LEU A 69 11.44 15.14 -0.61
C LEU A 69 11.91 14.69 0.78
N VAL A 70 12.92 13.82 0.86
CA VAL A 70 13.42 13.31 2.15
C VAL A 70 13.78 14.42 3.15
N PRO A 71 14.45 15.53 2.78
CA PRO A 71 14.74 16.60 3.75
C PRO A 71 13.49 17.34 4.26
N GLU A 72 12.39 17.28 3.51
CA GLU A 72 11.13 17.92 3.86
C GLU A 72 10.28 17.03 4.77
N GLU A 73 10.34 15.70 4.56
CA GLU A 73 9.49 14.71 5.23
C GLU A 73 10.12 14.09 6.48
N TYR A 74 11.46 14.11 6.59
CA TYR A 74 12.17 13.37 7.64
C TYR A 74 13.14 14.26 8.40
N VAL A 75 13.34 13.90 9.68
CA VAL A 75 14.40 14.38 10.52
C VAL A 75 15.07 13.21 11.23
N PHE A 76 16.37 13.28 11.41
CA PHE A 76 17.19 12.16 11.89
C PHE A 76 17.76 12.46 13.27
N PHE A 77 17.39 11.61 14.23
CA PHE A 77 17.97 11.62 15.57
C PHE A 77 19.26 10.82 15.58
N ASP A 78 20.37 11.46 15.94
CA ASP A 78 21.72 10.84 15.94
C ASP A 78 21.96 9.88 17.13
N GLY A 79 20.90 9.51 17.85
CA GLY A 79 20.97 8.56 18.94
C GLY A 79 20.50 7.16 18.53
N ASN A 80 21.01 6.15 19.27
CA ASN A 80 20.67 4.75 19.02
C ASN A 80 19.27 4.35 19.48
N ARG A 81 18.69 5.09 20.41
CA ARG A 81 17.37 4.78 21.00
C ARG A 81 16.52 6.04 21.13
N LYS A 82 15.27 5.94 20.77
CA LYS A 82 14.24 6.96 21.01
C LYS A 82 13.83 6.96 22.50
N ALA A 83 14.78 7.27 23.39
CA ALA A 83 14.58 7.27 24.84
C ALA A 83 15.57 8.20 25.56
N GLY A 84 15.21 8.60 26.79
CA GLY A 84 16.04 9.42 27.66
C GLY A 84 15.89 10.93 27.42
N LYS A 85 16.67 11.73 28.14
CA LYS A 85 16.55 13.20 28.16
C LYS A 85 16.87 13.82 26.79
N VAL A 86 17.92 13.34 26.12
CA VAL A 86 18.34 13.83 24.78
C VAL A 86 17.28 13.56 23.74
N TRP A 87 16.68 12.36 23.75
CA TRP A 87 15.55 12.04 22.87
C TRP A 87 14.36 12.96 23.11
N LYS A 88 13.97 13.15 24.38
CA LYS A 88 12.81 13.99 24.70
C LYS A 88 13.00 15.44 24.27
N ALA A 89 14.22 15.97 24.42
CA ALA A 89 14.52 17.32 23.94
C ALA A 89 14.42 17.41 22.41
N PHE A 90 14.98 16.44 21.71
CA PHE A 90 14.91 16.37 20.23
C PHE A 90 13.48 16.19 19.72
N GLU A 91 12.69 15.34 20.37
CA GLU A 91 11.28 15.10 20.05
C GLU A 91 10.46 16.38 20.25
N GLU A 92 10.67 17.09 21.36
CA GLU A 92 10.00 18.37 21.65
C GLU A 92 10.38 19.46 20.63
N GLU A 93 11.64 19.55 20.22
CA GLU A 93 12.09 20.48 19.19
C GLU A 93 11.43 20.22 17.82
N ASN A 94 11.12 18.96 17.51
CA ASN A 94 10.61 18.56 16.21
C ASN A 94 9.10 18.24 16.19
N LYS A 95 8.38 18.36 17.32
CA LYS A 95 6.98 17.94 17.44
C LYS A 95 6.02 18.64 16.47
N ASP A 96 6.29 19.91 16.18
CA ASP A 96 5.45 20.74 15.31
C ASP A 96 5.96 20.79 13.85
N SER A 97 7.05 20.08 13.56
CA SER A 97 7.64 20.04 12.21
C SER A 97 6.78 19.29 11.18
N GLY A 98 5.88 18.41 11.65
CA GLY A 98 5.13 17.47 10.79
C GLY A 98 6.00 16.36 10.18
N LYS A 99 7.30 16.31 10.49
CA LYS A 99 8.26 15.35 9.92
C LYS A 99 8.27 14.04 10.69
N ILE A 100 8.59 12.97 9.98
CA ILE A 100 8.83 11.65 10.58
C ILE A 100 10.23 11.64 11.19
N ILE A 101 10.32 11.28 12.48
CA ILE A 101 11.61 11.18 13.17
C ILE A 101 12.14 9.76 13.04
N LEU A 102 13.33 9.58 12.48
CA LEU A 102 14.05 8.30 12.45
C LEU A 102 15.30 8.38 13.30
N SER A 103 15.61 7.31 14.06
CA SER A 103 16.88 7.18 14.74
C SER A 103 18.00 6.76 13.79
N ALA A 104 19.25 6.98 14.17
CA ALA A 104 20.41 6.59 13.36
C ALA A 104 20.38 5.10 12.94
N PRO A 105 20.05 4.12 13.82
CA PRO A 105 19.90 2.72 13.40
C PRO A 105 18.77 2.48 12.42
N GLN A 106 17.61 3.16 12.55
CA GLN A 106 16.51 3.03 11.60
C GLN A 106 16.91 3.55 10.22
N LYS A 107 17.55 4.70 10.17
CA LYS A 107 18.09 5.28 8.94
C LYS A 107 19.06 4.32 8.25
N ALA A 108 20.11 3.88 8.95
CA ALA A 108 21.12 2.97 8.39
C ALA A 108 20.52 1.65 7.89
N LYS A 109 19.54 1.12 8.63
CA LYS A 109 18.83 -0.10 8.26
C LYS A 109 18.07 0.07 6.94
N VAL A 110 17.31 1.14 6.77
CA VAL A 110 16.57 1.41 5.53
C VAL A 110 17.54 1.69 4.38
N GLU A 111 18.58 2.46 4.60
CA GLU A 111 19.59 2.73 3.57
C GLU A 111 20.24 1.44 3.06
N SER A 112 20.44 0.43 3.93
CA SER A 112 20.96 -0.87 3.49
C SER A 112 19.98 -1.64 2.58
N TRP A 113 18.67 -1.48 2.76
CA TRP A 113 17.68 -2.05 1.84
C TRP A 113 17.69 -1.34 0.49
N VAL A 114 17.84 -0.02 0.51
CA VAL A 114 17.94 0.78 -0.73
C VAL A 114 19.22 0.46 -1.49
N GLU A 115 20.32 0.13 -0.80
CA GLU A 115 21.54 -0.37 -1.46
C GLU A 115 21.31 -1.73 -2.15
N ALA A 116 20.47 -2.61 -1.57
CA ALA A 116 20.08 -3.86 -2.25
C ALA A 116 19.25 -3.57 -3.53
N TYR A 117 18.32 -2.62 -3.46
CA TYR A 117 17.58 -2.14 -4.64
C TYR A 117 18.53 -1.61 -5.73
N LYS A 118 19.49 -0.77 -5.38
CA LYS A 118 20.46 -0.20 -6.36
C LYS A 118 21.31 -1.26 -7.07
N LYS A 119 21.53 -2.41 -6.40
CA LYS A 119 22.27 -3.56 -6.98
C LYS A 119 21.42 -4.45 -7.87
N ARG A 120 20.11 -4.19 -8.00
CA ARG A 120 19.18 -4.95 -8.84
C ARG A 120 18.83 -4.14 -10.09
N PRO A 121 19.51 -4.34 -11.24
CA PRO A 121 19.32 -3.52 -12.43
C PRO A 121 17.87 -3.47 -12.90
N GLU A 122 17.15 -4.61 -12.85
CA GLU A 122 15.76 -4.70 -13.29
C GLU A 122 14.85 -3.81 -12.43
N ALA A 123 15.11 -3.70 -11.11
CA ALA A 123 14.36 -2.81 -10.23
C ALA A 123 14.65 -1.33 -10.54
N VAL A 124 15.92 -1.00 -10.76
CA VAL A 124 16.36 0.35 -11.13
C VAL A 124 15.74 0.79 -12.45
N ASP A 125 15.72 -0.10 -13.44
CA ASP A 125 15.16 0.18 -14.77
C ASP A 125 13.64 0.42 -14.75
N LEU A 126 12.90 -0.25 -13.86
CA LEU A 126 11.47 0.01 -13.66
C LEU A 126 11.23 1.42 -13.08
N VAL A 127 12.12 1.90 -12.23
CA VAL A 127 11.98 3.23 -11.60
C VAL A 127 12.44 4.34 -12.54
N LYS A 128 13.47 4.08 -13.34
CA LYS A 128 14.10 5.08 -14.21
C LYS A 128 13.15 5.58 -15.30
N GLY A 129 12.95 6.89 -15.35
CA GLY A 129 12.12 7.54 -16.38
C GLY A 129 10.62 7.25 -16.30
N ALA A 130 10.15 6.63 -15.23
CA ALA A 130 8.74 6.44 -14.96
C ALA A 130 8.16 7.58 -14.11
N ASP A 131 6.86 7.87 -14.19
CA ASP A 131 6.15 8.75 -13.26
C ASP A 131 6.03 8.06 -11.89
N LYS A 132 6.05 8.85 -10.79
CA LYS A 132 5.97 8.37 -9.41
C LYS A 132 4.72 8.90 -8.74
N GLU A 133 4.23 8.18 -7.71
CA GLU A 133 3.10 8.60 -6.87
C GLU A 133 1.89 9.08 -7.70
N PHE A 134 1.65 8.37 -8.81
CA PHE A 134 0.72 8.77 -9.85
C PHE A 134 -0.72 8.36 -9.50
N SER A 135 -1.58 9.35 -9.24
CA SER A 135 -2.94 9.11 -8.77
C SER A 135 -3.95 9.09 -9.93
N LEU A 136 -4.88 8.14 -9.88
CA LEU A 136 -6.03 8.05 -10.78
C LEU A 136 -7.31 7.90 -9.97
N PHE A 137 -8.28 8.79 -10.25
CA PHE A 137 -9.63 8.74 -9.73
C PHE A 137 -10.57 8.30 -10.84
N SER A 138 -11.34 7.26 -10.61
CA SER A 138 -12.20 6.60 -11.60
C SER A 138 -13.42 6.03 -10.90
N GLU A 139 -14.16 5.18 -11.63
CA GLU A 139 -15.28 4.45 -11.06
C GLU A 139 -15.36 3.03 -11.63
N MET A 140 -16.02 2.13 -10.91
CA MET A 140 -16.37 0.80 -11.37
C MET A 140 -17.77 0.44 -10.89
N LEU A 141 -18.67 0.12 -11.81
CA LEU A 141 -20.09 -0.19 -11.52
C LEU A 141 -20.80 0.92 -10.70
N GLY A 142 -20.45 2.18 -10.94
CA GLY A 142 -20.97 3.33 -10.21
C GLY A 142 -20.35 3.55 -8.82
N VAL A 143 -19.34 2.78 -8.43
CA VAL A 143 -18.58 2.98 -7.19
C VAL A 143 -17.34 3.81 -7.49
N PRO A 144 -17.17 4.97 -6.85
CA PRO A 144 -15.97 5.78 -6.99
C PRO A 144 -14.74 5.07 -6.43
N LEU A 145 -13.68 4.97 -7.23
CA LEU A 145 -12.43 4.28 -6.89
C LEU A 145 -11.23 5.20 -7.11
N LYS A 146 -10.21 5.04 -6.28
CA LYS A 146 -8.91 5.71 -6.45
C LYS A 146 -7.77 4.73 -6.31
N VAL A 147 -6.74 4.97 -7.10
CA VAL A 147 -5.45 4.28 -7.02
C VAL A 147 -4.32 5.30 -7.07
N ARG A 148 -3.20 4.95 -6.44
CA ARG A 148 -1.95 5.69 -6.57
C ARG A 148 -0.85 4.68 -6.85
N ALA A 149 -0.31 4.74 -8.06
CA ALA A 149 0.78 3.89 -8.47
C ALA A 149 2.10 4.47 -7.94
N ASP A 150 2.88 3.67 -7.22
CA ASP A 150 4.22 4.06 -6.79
C ASP A 150 5.06 4.44 -8.01
N ILE A 151 4.97 3.62 -9.06
CA ILE A 151 5.71 3.76 -10.31
C ILE A 151 4.77 3.42 -11.48
N ILE A 152 4.73 4.28 -12.48
CA ILE A 152 4.01 3.99 -13.73
C ILE A 152 4.80 4.48 -14.93
N ASN A 153 4.89 3.66 -15.95
CA ASN A 153 5.38 4.07 -17.26
C ASN A 153 4.28 3.86 -18.30
N ILE A 154 3.65 4.96 -18.69
CA ILE A 154 2.51 4.92 -19.62
C ILE A 154 2.98 4.49 -21.00
N GLU A 155 4.13 4.94 -21.45
CA GLU A 155 4.66 4.59 -22.78
C GLU A 155 4.92 3.09 -22.89
N LYS A 156 5.68 2.53 -21.94
CA LYS A 156 6.02 1.11 -21.89
C LYS A 156 4.87 0.21 -21.43
N GLY A 157 3.80 0.77 -20.84
CA GLY A 157 2.62 0.02 -20.40
C GLY A 157 2.89 -0.84 -19.17
N PHE A 158 3.52 -0.30 -18.13
CA PHE A 158 3.65 -1.02 -16.87
C PHE A 158 3.42 -0.16 -15.63
N ILE A 159 3.08 -0.83 -14.55
CA ILE A 159 2.98 -0.32 -13.18
C ILE A 159 3.93 -1.13 -12.32
N ALA A 160 4.62 -0.49 -11.38
CA ALA A 160 5.38 -1.21 -10.37
C ALA A 160 5.09 -0.65 -8.98
N ASP A 161 5.21 -1.50 -7.98
CA ASP A 161 4.88 -1.20 -6.60
C ASP A 161 5.99 -1.72 -5.69
N VAL A 162 6.47 -0.88 -4.80
CA VAL A 162 7.58 -1.19 -3.89
C VAL A 162 7.04 -1.83 -2.63
N LYS A 163 7.57 -2.98 -2.26
CA LYS A 163 7.20 -3.69 -1.04
C LYS A 163 8.41 -4.04 -0.20
N THR A 164 8.27 -3.85 1.10
CA THR A 164 9.24 -4.36 2.08
C THR A 164 8.64 -5.57 2.79
N THR A 165 9.41 -6.64 2.95
CA THR A 165 8.97 -7.84 3.65
C THR A 165 9.91 -8.21 4.80
N ALA A 166 9.34 -8.69 5.92
CA ALA A 166 10.13 -9.27 7.02
C ALA A 166 10.57 -10.71 6.71
N SER A 167 9.85 -11.38 5.82
CA SER A 167 10.17 -12.71 5.30
C SER A 167 11.21 -12.61 4.19
N ASP A 168 11.74 -13.75 3.74
CA ASP A 168 12.57 -13.79 2.55
C ASP A 168 11.76 -13.35 1.33
N PRO A 169 12.35 -12.53 0.45
CA PRO A 169 11.66 -12.06 -0.75
C PRO A 169 11.66 -13.08 -1.90
N ASP A 170 12.03 -14.36 -1.63
CA ASP A 170 11.95 -15.43 -2.63
C ASP A 170 10.52 -15.64 -3.15
N VAL A 171 10.40 -16.24 -4.33
CA VAL A 171 9.13 -16.34 -5.04
C VAL A 171 8.06 -17.11 -4.26
N ASP A 172 8.44 -18.17 -3.55
CA ASP A 172 7.47 -19.03 -2.87
C ASP A 172 6.94 -18.36 -1.60
N THR A 173 7.83 -17.77 -0.80
CA THR A 173 7.45 -16.97 0.36
C THR A 173 6.64 -15.73 -0.03
N PHE A 174 7.03 -15.05 -1.12
CA PHE A 174 6.33 -13.83 -1.54
C PHE A 174 4.93 -14.12 -2.11
N LYS A 175 4.68 -15.31 -2.71
CA LYS A 175 3.32 -15.73 -3.11
C LYS A 175 2.37 -15.75 -1.92
N PHE A 176 2.78 -16.30 -0.76
CA PHE A 176 1.97 -16.27 0.46
C PHE A 176 1.71 -14.82 0.92
N THR A 177 2.73 -13.97 0.85
CA THR A 177 2.60 -12.55 1.19
C THR A 177 1.58 -11.85 0.28
N VAL A 178 1.60 -12.11 -1.03
CA VAL A 178 0.64 -11.56 -2.00
C VAL A 178 -0.79 -11.96 -1.63
N GLU A 179 -1.01 -13.22 -1.30
CA GLU A 179 -2.32 -13.74 -0.92
C GLU A 179 -2.79 -13.20 0.44
N GLN A 180 -1.93 -13.25 1.45
CA GLN A 180 -2.20 -12.82 2.82
C GLN A 180 -2.59 -11.34 2.91
N TYR A 181 -1.89 -10.47 2.17
CA TYR A 181 -2.12 -9.02 2.18
C TYR A 181 -3.01 -8.54 1.02
N GLY A 182 -3.51 -9.45 0.19
CA GLY A 182 -4.36 -9.11 -0.95
C GLY A 182 -3.66 -8.20 -1.95
N TYR A 183 -2.38 -8.41 -2.21
CA TYR A 183 -1.65 -7.62 -3.20
C TYR A 183 -2.11 -7.90 -4.62
N ASP A 184 -2.64 -9.08 -4.87
CA ASP A 184 -3.31 -9.46 -6.12
C ASP A 184 -4.52 -8.56 -6.42
N LEU A 185 -5.33 -8.22 -5.41
CA LEU A 185 -6.43 -7.27 -5.54
C LEU A 185 -5.91 -5.89 -5.92
N SER A 186 -4.84 -5.41 -5.26
CA SER A 186 -4.27 -4.10 -5.58
C SER A 186 -3.73 -4.08 -7.01
N ALA A 187 -2.95 -5.09 -7.40
CA ALA A 187 -2.39 -5.21 -8.74
C ALA A 187 -3.48 -5.21 -9.81
N ALA A 188 -4.53 -6.01 -9.62
CA ALA A 188 -5.65 -6.07 -10.55
C ALA A 188 -6.41 -4.75 -10.66
N LEU A 189 -6.73 -4.11 -9.53
CA LEU A 189 -7.43 -2.83 -9.52
C LEU A 189 -6.65 -1.75 -10.28
N TYR A 190 -5.34 -1.66 -10.01
CA TYR A 190 -4.48 -0.66 -10.64
C TYR A 190 -4.36 -0.93 -12.13
N THR A 191 -4.04 -2.17 -12.50
CA THR A 191 -3.92 -2.58 -13.90
C THR A 191 -5.20 -2.27 -14.67
N ASP A 192 -6.37 -2.65 -14.15
CA ASP A 192 -7.65 -2.47 -14.84
C ASP A 192 -8.04 -1.00 -14.97
N LEU A 193 -7.85 -0.18 -13.94
CA LEU A 193 -8.18 1.25 -14.00
C LEU A 193 -7.26 2.01 -14.97
N PHE A 194 -5.95 1.73 -14.93
CA PHE A 194 -5.00 2.36 -15.85
C PHE A 194 -5.18 1.84 -17.28
N SER A 195 -5.41 0.52 -17.47
CA SER A 195 -5.67 -0.04 -18.82
C SER A 195 -6.90 0.57 -19.46
N ARG A 196 -7.97 0.75 -18.69
CA ARG A 196 -9.19 1.43 -19.16
C ARG A 196 -8.93 2.90 -19.49
N ARG A 197 -8.16 3.59 -18.63
CA ARG A 197 -7.89 5.03 -18.82
C ARG A 197 -7.07 5.34 -20.07
N TYR A 198 -6.13 4.45 -20.40
CA TYR A 198 -5.20 4.62 -21.53
C TYR A 198 -5.50 3.72 -22.71
N GLU A 199 -6.59 2.93 -22.66
CA GLU A 199 -7.04 2.02 -23.72
C GLU A 199 -5.95 1.06 -24.21
N LYS A 200 -5.09 0.62 -23.27
CA LYS A 200 -4.04 -0.34 -23.55
C LYS A 200 -3.71 -1.19 -22.32
N PRO A 201 -3.15 -2.41 -22.54
CA PRO A 201 -2.76 -3.26 -21.42
C PRO A 201 -1.59 -2.65 -20.63
N PHE A 202 -1.58 -2.94 -19.33
CA PHE A 202 -0.47 -2.65 -18.43
C PHE A 202 0.00 -3.93 -17.75
N ASP A 203 1.30 -4.16 -17.73
CA ASP A 203 1.93 -5.15 -16.89
C ASP A 203 2.03 -4.63 -15.44
N PHE A 204 2.03 -5.53 -14.45
CA PHE A 204 2.24 -5.16 -13.07
C PHE A 204 3.46 -5.86 -12.48
N TYR A 205 4.29 -5.11 -11.76
CA TYR A 205 5.50 -5.61 -11.12
C TYR A 205 5.52 -5.30 -9.63
N PHE A 206 6.09 -6.20 -8.84
CA PHE A 206 6.49 -5.91 -7.47
C PHE A 206 8.01 -5.80 -7.40
N ILE A 207 8.51 -4.74 -6.76
CA ILE A 207 9.90 -4.59 -6.34
C ILE A 207 9.93 -4.91 -4.85
N VAL A 208 10.50 -6.04 -4.47
CA VAL A 208 10.39 -6.61 -3.12
C VAL A 208 11.72 -6.55 -2.40
N LEU A 209 11.76 -5.81 -1.27
CA LEU A 209 12.94 -5.63 -0.45
C LEU A 209 12.86 -6.51 0.80
N GLY A 210 13.79 -7.43 0.97
CA GLY A 210 13.93 -8.27 2.14
C GLY A 210 14.59 -7.52 3.29
N LYS A 211 13.82 -7.23 4.36
CA LYS A 211 14.31 -6.48 5.52
C LYS A 211 15.41 -7.21 6.29
N ARG A 212 15.37 -8.53 6.30
CA ARG A 212 16.32 -9.39 7.01
C ARG A 212 17.49 -9.82 6.12
N THR A 213 17.20 -10.13 4.87
CA THR A 213 18.18 -10.66 3.91
C THR A 213 18.98 -9.55 3.23
N HIS A 214 18.48 -8.31 3.25
CA HIS A 214 19.06 -7.18 2.51
C HIS A 214 19.21 -7.50 1.01
N THR A 215 18.18 -8.13 0.45
CA THR A 215 18.07 -8.48 -0.98
C THR A 215 16.92 -7.74 -1.64
N CYS A 216 16.95 -7.66 -2.96
CA CYS A 216 15.89 -7.07 -3.77
C CYS A 216 15.51 -8.04 -4.88
N GLU A 217 14.22 -8.36 -4.99
CA GLU A 217 13.67 -9.18 -6.04
C GLU A 217 12.61 -8.41 -6.84
N VAL A 218 12.46 -8.79 -8.12
CA VAL A 218 11.45 -8.21 -9.01
C VAL A 218 10.56 -9.30 -9.55
N TYR A 219 9.24 -9.14 -9.39
CA TYR A 219 8.24 -10.09 -9.84
C TYR A 219 7.24 -9.45 -10.77
N LYS A 220 7.09 -10.00 -11.96
CA LYS A 220 5.95 -9.71 -12.84
C LYS A 220 4.73 -10.50 -12.37
N VAL A 221 3.59 -9.83 -12.21
CA VAL A 221 2.34 -10.47 -11.81
C VAL A 221 1.74 -11.19 -13.01
N SER A 222 1.39 -12.46 -12.84
CA SER A 222 0.79 -13.27 -13.89
C SER A 222 -0.69 -12.93 -14.13
N ASP A 223 -1.20 -13.24 -15.33
CA ASP A 223 -2.62 -13.08 -15.66
C ASP A 223 -3.53 -13.89 -14.74
N LEU A 224 -3.08 -15.05 -14.29
CA LEU A 224 -3.81 -15.87 -13.31
C LEU A 224 -3.96 -15.13 -11.98
N THR A 225 -2.90 -14.50 -11.48
CA THR A 225 -2.92 -13.71 -10.25
C THR A 225 -3.78 -12.46 -10.42
N LEU A 226 -3.68 -11.76 -11.54
CA LEU A 226 -4.56 -10.63 -11.87
C LEU A 226 -6.02 -11.09 -11.95
N GLY A 227 -6.31 -12.26 -12.52
CA GLY A 227 -7.66 -12.84 -12.58
C GLY A 227 -8.25 -13.10 -11.19
N LYS A 228 -7.47 -13.67 -10.26
CA LYS A 228 -7.87 -13.81 -8.85
C LYS A 228 -8.15 -12.45 -8.19
N GLY A 229 -7.28 -11.48 -8.42
CA GLY A 229 -7.42 -10.12 -7.91
C GLY A 229 -8.68 -9.43 -8.44
N ARG A 230 -8.99 -9.55 -9.75
CA ARG A 230 -10.22 -9.02 -10.37
C ARG A 230 -11.49 -9.55 -9.71
N LYS A 231 -11.51 -10.86 -9.44
CA LYS A 231 -12.63 -11.46 -8.70
C LYS A 231 -12.80 -10.80 -7.34
N LYS A 232 -11.73 -10.64 -6.57
CA LYS A 232 -11.75 -9.98 -5.25
C LYS A 232 -12.24 -8.52 -5.36
N VAL A 233 -11.79 -7.77 -6.37
CA VAL A 233 -12.25 -6.39 -6.63
C VAL A 233 -13.76 -6.38 -6.87
N MET A 234 -14.26 -7.25 -7.75
CA MET A 234 -15.70 -7.33 -8.09
C MET A 234 -16.54 -7.71 -6.87
N ASP A 235 -16.07 -8.67 -6.08
CA ASP A 235 -16.75 -9.11 -4.86
C ASP A 235 -16.82 -7.96 -3.83
N ALA A 236 -15.72 -7.23 -3.61
CA ALA A 236 -15.71 -6.07 -2.72
C ALA A 236 -16.65 -4.95 -3.18
N VAL A 237 -16.69 -4.64 -4.48
CA VAL A 237 -17.59 -3.64 -5.05
C VAL A 237 -19.06 -4.04 -4.87
N LYS A 238 -19.39 -5.33 -5.08
CA LYS A 238 -20.74 -5.85 -4.85
C LYS A 238 -21.15 -5.77 -3.39
N ILE A 239 -20.25 -6.18 -2.48
CA ILE A 239 -20.47 -6.08 -1.02
C ILE A 239 -20.75 -4.62 -0.64
N TYR A 240 -19.92 -3.67 -1.09
CA TYR A 240 -20.11 -2.26 -0.80
C TYR A 240 -21.48 -1.75 -1.25
N LYS A 241 -21.91 -2.08 -2.49
CA LYS A 241 -23.22 -1.69 -3.01
C LYS A 241 -24.35 -2.31 -2.20
N GLY A 242 -24.26 -3.60 -1.87
CA GLY A 242 -25.26 -4.28 -1.05
C GLY A 242 -25.40 -3.66 0.34
N CYS A 243 -24.27 -3.29 0.98
CA CYS A 243 -24.27 -2.58 2.26
C CYS A 243 -24.92 -1.19 2.17
N LEU A 244 -24.64 -0.44 1.08
CA LEU A 244 -25.27 0.87 0.85
C LEU A 244 -26.78 0.76 0.64
N GLU A 245 -27.23 -0.22 -0.17
CA GLU A 245 -28.63 -0.44 -0.49
C GLU A 245 -29.44 -0.93 0.73
N SER A 246 -28.87 -1.82 1.53
CA SER A 246 -29.53 -2.41 2.69
C SER A 246 -29.39 -1.56 3.96
N GLY A 247 -28.39 -0.67 4.03
CA GLY A 247 -28.00 0.03 5.26
C GLY A 247 -27.32 -0.87 6.30
N LYS A 248 -27.10 -2.16 5.99
CA LYS A 248 -26.50 -3.15 6.88
C LYS A 248 -25.01 -3.31 6.56
N TRP A 249 -24.19 -3.17 7.60
CA TRP A 249 -22.73 -3.28 7.53
C TRP A 249 -22.18 -4.39 8.43
N ASP A 250 -23.07 -5.19 8.99
CA ASP A 250 -22.68 -6.33 9.80
C ASP A 250 -22.33 -7.50 8.86
N ASN A 251 -21.15 -8.05 9.03
CA ASN A 251 -20.91 -9.41 8.59
C ASN A 251 -21.76 -10.31 9.52
N GLU A 252 -23.04 -10.44 9.23
CA GLU A 252 -23.79 -11.58 9.74
C GLU A 252 -23.16 -12.84 9.10
N LYS A 253 -21.98 -13.24 9.55
CA LYS A 253 -21.68 -14.64 9.64
C LYS A 253 -22.79 -15.15 10.56
N GLU A 254 -23.75 -15.92 10.00
CA GLU A 254 -24.61 -16.73 10.83
C GLU A 254 -23.68 -17.37 11.86
N ILE A 255 -23.79 -16.94 13.12
CA ILE A 255 -23.20 -17.67 14.23
C ILE A 255 -24.03 -18.93 14.24
N LYS A 256 -23.60 -19.94 13.45
CA LYS A 256 -24.14 -21.27 13.59
C LYS A 256 -23.91 -21.60 15.06
N PRO A 257 -24.96 -21.93 15.82
CA PRO A 257 -24.77 -22.37 17.18
C PRO A 257 -23.71 -23.47 17.13
N ILE A 258 -22.70 -23.38 17.98
CA ILE A 258 -21.62 -24.38 18.07
C ILE A 258 -22.30 -25.65 18.56
N THR A 259 -22.82 -26.45 17.63
CA THR A 259 -23.41 -27.75 17.90
C THR A 259 -22.40 -28.88 17.76
N ASP A 260 -21.30 -28.63 17.04
CA ASP A 260 -20.23 -29.59 16.83
C ASP A 260 -18.86 -28.89 16.84
N TYR A 261 -17.89 -29.50 17.50
CA TYR A 261 -16.49 -29.06 17.46
C TYR A 261 -15.84 -29.65 16.21
N GLU A 262 -15.30 -28.81 15.35
CA GLU A 262 -14.36 -29.28 14.31
C GLU A 262 -13.03 -29.63 14.99
N ILE A 263 -12.61 -30.91 14.87
CA ILE A 263 -11.31 -31.35 15.35
C ILE A 263 -10.28 -30.94 14.33
N LEU A 264 -9.36 -30.07 14.74
CA LEU A 264 -8.18 -29.72 13.93
C LEU A 264 -7.17 -30.87 14.06
N GLU A 265 -7.07 -31.71 13.06
CA GLU A 265 -5.96 -32.66 12.94
C GLU A 265 -4.74 -31.94 12.38
N VAL A 266 -3.62 -31.94 13.13
CA VAL A 266 -2.35 -31.29 12.79
C VAL A 266 -1.40 -32.36 12.24
#